data_919bc7b05aac2b189df4f7fc494860c0
#
_entry.id   919bc7b05aac2b189df4f7fc494860c0
#
_cell.length_a   1.000
_cell.length_b   1.000
_cell.length_c   1.000
_cell.angle_alpha   90.00
_cell.angle_beta   90.00
_cell.angle_gamma   90.00
#
_symmetry.space_group_name_H-M   'P 1'
#
loop_
_entity.id
_entity.type
_entity.pdbx_description
1 polymer ?
#
loop_
_entity_poly.entity_id
_entity_poly.type
_entity_poly.pdbx_seq_one_letter_code
_entity_poly.pdbx_strand_id
1 'polypeptide(L)'
;DRRSAAELMVGALGTLGLLTEVSLKVLPKPATEATLQFELDEAAAILKMNQWAGQPLPLSATSWHAGLLTVRLSGAASAVRVAQVRLGGEILNDAAVFWQRLRDLATPFFDKCPPTSNQILWRLAVKPTTPPLNLGDAQWIEWGGAVRWLARDLPVNILREAARNAGGHATLFRGGMPTAIHDGVFTPLAPAMLTLHRNLKQRFDPKGIFNHGRLYPDF
;
A
#
# COMPACT_ATOMS: atom_id res chain seq x y z
N ASP A 1 -11.39 26.22 -1.55
CA ASP A 1 -12.12 25.42 -2.55
C ASP A 1 -12.62 24.12 -1.93
N ARG A 2 -13.90 23.73 -2.21
CA ARG A 2 -14.52 22.53 -1.64
C ARG A 2 -13.77 21.24 -2.03
N ARG A 3 -13.12 21.20 -3.19
CA ARG A 3 -12.33 20.05 -3.64
C ARG A 3 -11.08 19.86 -2.79
N SER A 4 -10.36 20.92 -2.50
CA SER A 4 -9.15 20.88 -1.65
C SER A 4 -9.46 20.40 -0.23
N ALA A 5 -10.62 20.79 0.34
CA ALA A 5 -11.04 20.32 1.65
C ALA A 5 -11.38 18.81 1.65
N ALA A 6 -12.03 18.29 0.60
CA ALA A 6 -12.33 16.88 0.47
C ALA A 6 -11.06 16.03 0.37
N GLU A 7 -10.07 16.49 -0.37
CA GLU A 7 -8.78 15.81 -0.51
C GLU A 7 -8.02 15.72 0.82
N LEU A 8 -8.08 16.77 1.66
CA LEU A 8 -7.47 16.78 2.98
C LEU A 8 -8.10 15.78 3.97
N MET A 9 -9.39 15.46 3.80
CA MET A 9 -10.08 14.49 4.64
C MET A 9 -9.69 13.04 4.32
N VAL A 10 -9.22 12.77 3.10
CA VAL A 10 -8.78 11.44 2.68
C VAL A 10 -7.49 11.06 3.43
N GLY A 11 -7.54 9.97 4.20
CA GLY A 11 -6.41 9.51 5.02
C GLY A 11 -6.21 10.27 6.33
N ALA A 12 -7.04 11.26 6.66
CA ALA A 12 -6.94 12.00 7.92
C ALA A 12 -7.33 11.18 9.17
N LEU A 13 -7.77 9.94 9.01
CA LEU A 13 -8.18 9.04 10.11
C LEU A 13 -9.18 9.67 11.10
N GLY A 14 -10.03 10.57 10.61
CA GLY A 14 -11.02 11.28 11.42
C GLY A 14 -10.44 12.34 12.37
N THR A 15 -9.20 12.78 12.18
CA THR A 15 -8.58 13.80 13.03
C THR A 15 -9.00 15.23 12.69
N LEU A 16 -9.54 15.46 11.50
CA LEU A 16 -9.92 16.80 11.02
C LEU A 16 -11.42 17.06 11.09
N GLY A 17 -12.25 16.06 11.24
CA GLY A 17 -13.69 16.21 11.28
C GLY A 17 -14.45 14.91 11.03
N LEU A 18 -15.78 15.01 11.10
CA LEU A 18 -16.71 13.92 10.81
C LEU A 18 -17.21 14.02 9.36
N LEU A 19 -17.04 12.95 8.59
CA LEU A 19 -17.64 12.81 7.26
C LEU A 19 -19.07 12.27 7.41
N THR A 20 -20.07 13.09 7.06
CA THR A 20 -21.48 12.70 7.13
C THR A 20 -22.01 12.19 5.80
N GLU A 21 -21.42 12.63 4.70
CA GLU A 21 -21.79 12.20 3.35
C GLU A 21 -20.57 12.22 2.44
N VAL A 22 -20.47 11.23 1.55
CA VAL A 22 -19.38 11.11 0.57
C VAL A 22 -19.96 10.81 -0.80
N SER A 23 -19.60 11.62 -1.80
CA SER A 23 -19.93 11.39 -3.22
C SER A 23 -18.68 10.93 -3.97
N LEU A 24 -18.70 9.69 -4.50
CA LEU A 24 -17.57 9.11 -5.23
C LEU A 24 -17.88 9.03 -6.71
N LYS A 25 -16.96 9.54 -7.54
CA LYS A 25 -16.98 9.29 -8.98
C LYS A 25 -16.44 7.89 -9.22
N VAL A 26 -17.24 7.01 -9.80
CA VAL A 26 -16.85 5.63 -10.12
C VAL A 26 -16.61 5.47 -11.62
N LEU A 27 -15.77 4.50 -11.98
CA LEU A 27 -15.59 4.07 -13.36
C LEU A 27 -16.53 2.88 -13.65
N PRO A 28 -16.95 2.70 -14.91
CA PRO A 28 -17.69 1.51 -15.32
C PRO A 28 -16.88 0.24 -14.99
N LYS A 29 -17.60 -0.82 -14.61
CA LYS A 29 -16.97 -2.14 -14.42
C LYS A 29 -16.32 -2.57 -15.73
N PRO A 30 -15.06 -3.06 -15.72
CA PRO A 30 -14.39 -3.52 -16.92
C PRO A 30 -15.14 -4.71 -17.53
N ALA A 31 -15.15 -4.78 -18.87
CA ALA A 31 -15.84 -5.85 -19.60
C ALA A 31 -15.18 -7.21 -19.42
N THR A 32 -13.84 -7.24 -19.25
CA THR A 32 -13.06 -8.46 -19.13
C THR A 32 -11.89 -8.24 -18.19
N GLU A 33 -11.57 -9.28 -17.42
CA GLU A 33 -10.36 -9.37 -16.61
C GLU A 33 -9.63 -10.68 -16.91
N ALA A 34 -8.32 -10.64 -16.82
CA ALA A 34 -7.46 -11.82 -16.85
C ALA A 34 -6.29 -11.61 -15.88
N THR A 35 -5.82 -12.70 -15.29
CA THR A 35 -4.67 -12.67 -14.40
C THR A 35 -3.61 -13.64 -14.90
N LEU A 36 -2.38 -13.14 -14.94
CA LEU A 36 -1.20 -13.86 -15.40
C LEU A 36 -0.21 -14.03 -14.27
N GLN A 37 0.50 -15.13 -14.25
CA GLN A 37 1.56 -15.44 -13.28
C GLN A 37 2.89 -15.65 -13.99
N PHE A 38 3.97 -15.25 -13.32
CA PHE A 38 5.34 -15.36 -13.80
C PHE A 38 6.24 -15.75 -12.63
N GLU A 39 7.06 -16.77 -12.82
CA GLU A 39 8.14 -17.10 -11.86
C GLU A 39 9.30 -16.13 -12.05
N LEU A 40 9.49 -15.23 -11.12
CA LEU A 40 10.51 -14.19 -11.15
C LEU A 40 11.02 -13.90 -9.74
N ASP A 41 12.31 -13.71 -9.61
CA ASP A 41 12.87 -13.16 -8.38
C ASP A 41 12.39 -11.71 -8.13
N GLU A 42 12.67 -11.19 -6.95
CA GLU A 42 12.22 -9.85 -6.54
C GLU A 42 12.68 -8.75 -7.50
N ALA A 43 13.97 -8.76 -7.86
CA ALA A 43 14.56 -7.72 -8.69
C ALA A 43 13.96 -7.73 -10.10
N ALA A 44 13.85 -8.92 -10.71
CA ALA A 44 13.25 -9.09 -12.02
C ALA A 44 11.75 -8.71 -12.01
N ALA A 45 11.02 -9.06 -10.96
CA ALA A 45 9.61 -8.71 -10.81
C ALA A 45 9.41 -7.19 -10.72
N ILE A 46 10.20 -6.49 -9.92
CA ILE A 46 10.14 -5.02 -9.81
C ILE A 46 10.44 -4.37 -11.17
N LEU A 47 11.49 -4.83 -11.84
CA LEU A 47 11.86 -4.33 -13.16
C LEU A 47 10.73 -4.52 -14.18
N LYS A 48 10.14 -5.73 -14.23
CA LYS A 48 9.02 -6.05 -15.13
C LYS A 48 7.78 -5.21 -14.85
N MET A 49 7.37 -5.08 -13.57
CA MET A 49 6.24 -4.23 -13.20
C MET A 49 6.41 -2.80 -13.71
N ASN A 50 7.60 -2.22 -13.55
CA ASN A 50 7.89 -0.85 -14.00
C ASN A 50 7.98 -0.74 -15.53
N GLN A 51 8.59 -1.72 -16.22
CA GLN A 51 8.62 -1.75 -17.68
C GLN A 51 7.21 -1.83 -18.29
N TRP A 52 6.34 -2.64 -17.71
CA TRP A 52 4.97 -2.78 -18.19
C TRP A 52 4.09 -1.57 -17.85
N ALA A 53 4.30 -0.93 -16.70
CA ALA A 53 3.59 0.29 -16.34
C ALA A 53 3.86 1.46 -17.31
N GLY A 54 5.01 1.48 -17.96
CA GLY A 54 5.36 2.44 -19.00
C GLY A 54 4.79 2.12 -20.39
N GLN A 55 4.01 1.06 -20.55
CA GLN A 55 3.45 0.63 -21.82
C GLN A 55 1.91 0.78 -21.83
N PRO A 56 1.27 0.90 -22.99
CA PRO A 56 -0.18 0.98 -23.12
C PRO A 56 -0.84 -0.40 -22.90
N LEU A 57 -0.68 -0.94 -21.72
CA LEU A 57 -1.25 -2.22 -21.29
C LEU A 57 -2.42 -1.96 -20.34
N PRO A 58 -3.49 -2.76 -20.38
CA PRO A 58 -4.63 -2.63 -19.48
C PRO A 58 -4.31 -3.23 -18.09
N LEU A 59 -3.18 -2.83 -17.50
CA LEU A 59 -2.76 -3.26 -16.16
C LEU A 59 -3.64 -2.62 -15.10
N SER A 60 -4.14 -3.41 -14.18
CA SER A 60 -4.99 -2.93 -13.08
C SER A 60 -4.46 -3.26 -11.68
N ALA A 61 -3.67 -4.32 -11.55
CA ALA A 61 -3.02 -4.68 -10.30
C ALA A 61 -1.77 -5.52 -10.55
N THR A 62 -0.82 -5.46 -9.63
CA THR A 62 0.36 -6.32 -9.59
C THR A 62 0.63 -6.75 -8.16
N SER A 63 1.13 -7.96 -8.00
CA SER A 63 1.46 -8.55 -6.71
C SER A 63 2.63 -9.50 -6.88
N TRP A 64 3.65 -9.39 -6.03
CA TRP A 64 4.77 -10.33 -6.00
C TRP A 64 4.97 -10.88 -4.59
N HIS A 65 5.12 -12.17 -4.49
CA HIS A 65 5.46 -12.86 -3.24
C HIS A 65 6.13 -14.20 -3.52
N ALA A 66 7.18 -14.51 -2.77
CA ALA A 66 7.87 -15.80 -2.80
C ALA A 66 8.23 -16.30 -4.22
N GLY A 67 8.77 -15.41 -5.07
CA GLY A 67 9.19 -15.79 -6.43
C GLY A 67 8.09 -15.74 -7.48
N LEU A 68 6.85 -15.39 -7.12
CA LEU A 68 5.72 -15.39 -8.04
C LEU A 68 5.17 -13.97 -8.24
N LEU A 69 5.27 -13.44 -9.45
CA LEU A 69 4.64 -12.20 -9.88
C LEU A 69 3.26 -12.50 -10.47
N THR A 70 2.22 -11.94 -9.88
CA THR A 70 0.83 -12.03 -10.35
C THR A 70 0.38 -10.66 -10.86
N VAL A 71 -0.16 -10.63 -12.07
CA VAL A 71 -0.53 -9.40 -12.78
C VAL A 71 -1.97 -9.49 -13.25
N ARG A 72 -2.79 -8.47 -12.93
CA ARG A 72 -4.18 -8.38 -13.42
C ARG A 72 -4.27 -7.41 -14.58
N LEU A 73 -4.85 -7.89 -15.67
CA LEU A 73 -5.27 -7.12 -16.82
C LEU A 73 -6.78 -6.89 -16.73
N SER A 74 -7.25 -5.67 -17.02
CA SER A 74 -8.66 -5.30 -16.83
C SER A 74 -9.05 -4.21 -17.83
N GLY A 75 -10.10 -4.46 -18.63
CA GLY A 75 -10.54 -3.50 -19.65
C GLY A 75 -11.40 -4.10 -20.76
N ALA A 76 -11.27 -3.55 -21.97
CA ALA A 76 -11.93 -4.09 -23.15
C ALA A 76 -11.40 -5.48 -23.51
N ALA A 77 -12.27 -6.40 -23.92
CA ALA A 77 -11.91 -7.80 -24.20
C ALA A 77 -10.77 -7.93 -25.24
N SER A 78 -10.76 -7.10 -26.28
CA SER A 78 -9.70 -7.10 -27.29
C SER A 78 -8.36 -6.67 -26.69
N ALA A 79 -8.33 -5.61 -25.86
CA ALA A 79 -7.11 -5.12 -25.24
C ALA A 79 -6.53 -6.14 -24.25
N VAL A 80 -7.37 -6.77 -23.44
CA VAL A 80 -6.96 -7.82 -22.50
C VAL A 80 -6.35 -9.00 -23.25
N ARG A 81 -6.99 -9.47 -24.31
CA ARG A 81 -6.53 -10.60 -25.12
C ARG A 81 -5.17 -10.34 -25.79
N VAL A 82 -5.00 -9.15 -26.38
CA VAL A 82 -3.72 -8.74 -26.98
C VAL A 82 -2.63 -8.68 -25.93
N ALA A 83 -2.93 -8.12 -24.76
CA ALA A 83 -1.97 -8.04 -23.66
C ALA A 83 -1.58 -9.42 -23.12
N GLN A 84 -2.52 -10.36 -22.99
CA GLN A 84 -2.21 -11.74 -22.59
C GLN A 84 -1.22 -12.42 -23.56
N VAL A 85 -1.47 -12.32 -24.86
CA VAL A 85 -0.56 -12.87 -25.88
C VAL A 85 0.82 -12.19 -25.82
N ARG A 86 0.83 -10.87 -25.67
CA ARG A 86 2.08 -10.10 -25.64
C ARG A 86 2.92 -10.35 -24.41
N LEU A 87 2.31 -10.49 -23.24
CA LEU A 87 3.02 -10.69 -21.97
C LEU A 87 3.44 -12.15 -21.77
N GLY A 88 2.63 -13.08 -22.28
CA GLY A 88 2.79 -14.52 -21.98
C GLY A 88 2.43 -14.79 -20.51
N GLY A 89 3.12 -15.79 -19.94
CA GLY A 89 2.87 -16.22 -18.56
C GLY A 89 1.74 -17.23 -18.44
N GLU A 90 1.51 -17.75 -17.25
CA GLU A 90 0.47 -18.72 -16.94
C GLU A 90 -0.82 -18.03 -16.53
N ILE A 91 -1.97 -18.54 -16.98
CA ILE A 91 -3.28 -18.00 -16.61
C ILE A 91 -3.66 -18.52 -15.22
N LEU A 92 -3.96 -17.61 -14.29
CA LEU A 92 -4.50 -17.96 -12.98
C LEU A 92 -6.03 -18.10 -13.08
N ASN A 93 -6.53 -19.34 -12.96
CA ASN A 93 -7.97 -19.63 -13.09
C ASN A 93 -8.79 -19.08 -11.90
N ASP A 94 -8.29 -19.20 -10.68
CA ASP A 94 -8.97 -18.73 -9.46
C ASP A 94 -8.62 -17.28 -9.08
N ALA A 95 -8.42 -16.45 -10.10
CA ALA A 95 -7.96 -15.07 -9.95
C ALA A 95 -8.84 -14.22 -9.03
N ALA A 96 -10.16 -14.36 -9.09
CA ALA A 96 -11.08 -13.59 -8.26
C ALA A 96 -10.86 -13.85 -6.76
N VAL A 97 -10.65 -15.11 -6.38
CA VAL A 97 -10.38 -15.51 -5.00
C VAL A 97 -9.02 -14.97 -4.54
N PHE A 98 -8.00 -15.06 -5.41
CA PHE A 98 -6.67 -14.50 -5.11
C PHE A 98 -6.73 -13.01 -4.81
N TRP A 99 -7.33 -12.20 -5.70
CA TRP A 99 -7.41 -10.75 -5.53
C TRP A 99 -8.31 -10.34 -4.36
N GLN A 100 -9.37 -11.10 -4.10
CA GLN A 100 -10.21 -10.87 -2.93
C GLN A 100 -9.43 -11.10 -1.64
N ARG A 101 -8.74 -12.24 -1.51
CA ARG A 101 -7.93 -12.53 -0.32
C ARG A 101 -6.81 -11.51 -0.12
N LEU A 102 -6.17 -11.07 -1.21
CA LEU A 102 -5.13 -10.05 -1.14
C LEU A 102 -5.70 -8.70 -0.66
N ARG A 103 -6.83 -8.27 -1.24
CA ARG A 103 -7.53 -7.05 -0.81
C ARG A 103 -7.91 -7.09 0.67
N ASP A 104 -8.38 -8.23 1.14
CA ASP A 104 -8.87 -8.41 2.50
C ASP A 104 -7.71 -8.73 3.50
N LEU A 105 -6.46 -8.77 3.01
CA LEU A 105 -5.26 -9.16 3.76
C LEU A 105 -5.44 -10.50 4.48
N ALA A 106 -6.02 -11.47 3.77
CA ALA A 106 -6.38 -12.81 4.22
C ALA A 106 -5.64 -13.91 3.42
N THR A 107 -4.40 -13.64 3.03
CA THR A 107 -3.50 -14.66 2.48
C THR A 107 -2.64 -15.25 3.58
N PRO A 108 -2.06 -16.45 3.39
CA PRO A 108 -1.18 -17.09 4.40
C PRO A 108 -0.03 -16.20 4.88
N PHE A 109 0.41 -15.23 4.08
CA PHE A 109 1.40 -14.25 4.49
C PHE A 109 0.86 -13.31 5.58
N PHE A 110 -0.35 -12.76 5.41
CA PHE A 110 -0.97 -11.83 6.35
C PHE A 110 -1.57 -12.55 7.57
N ASP A 111 -1.92 -13.84 7.42
CA ASP A 111 -2.42 -14.68 8.52
C ASP A 111 -1.36 -14.92 9.59
N LYS A 112 -0.08 -14.76 9.27
CA LYS A 112 1.02 -14.76 10.25
C LYS A 112 0.93 -13.58 11.23
N CYS A 113 0.29 -12.49 10.84
CA CYS A 113 0.14 -11.29 11.65
C CYS A 113 -1.36 -10.90 11.78
N PRO A 114 -2.21 -11.73 12.42
CA PRO A 114 -3.61 -11.39 12.59
C PRO A 114 -3.77 -10.17 13.49
N PRO A 115 -4.87 -9.39 13.36
CA PRO A 115 -5.10 -8.18 14.14
C PRO A 115 -5.07 -8.37 15.66
N THR A 116 -5.32 -9.60 16.12
CA THR A 116 -5.37 -9.98 17.55
C THR A 116 -4.03 -10.47 18.10
N SER A 117 -2.99 -10.56 17.26
CA SER A 117 -1.66 -11.03 17.70
C SER A 117 -0.70 -9.88 17.94
N ASN A 118 0.36 -10.18 18.71
CA ASN A 118 1.49 -9.28 18.89
C ASN A 118 2.49 -9.32 17.71
N GLN A 119 2.23 -10.13 16.69
CA GLN A 119 3.07 -10.22 15.52
C GLN A 119 2.96 -8.93 14.69
N ILE A 120 4.10 -8.45 14.23
CA ILE A 120 4.23 -7.14 13.61
C ILE A 120 4.10 -7.24 12.09
N LEU A 121 3.22 -6.41 11.53
CA LEU A 121 3.09 -6.19 10.10
C LEU A 121 3.42 -4.72 9.76
N TRP A 122 4.48 -4.54 9.00
CA TRP A 122 4.86 -3.24 8.47
C TRP A 122 4.37 -3.04 7.05
N ARG A 123 3.99 -1.81 6.74
CA ARG A 123 3.69 -1.35 5.39
C ARG A 123 4.66 -0.21 5.04
N LEU A 124 5.51 -0.45 4.05
CA LEU A 124 6.39 0.57 3.49
C LEU A 124 5.76 1.09 2.19
N ALA A 125 5.68 2.40 2.04
CA ALA A 125 5.36 3.06 0.79
C ALA A 125 6.64 3.69 0.26
N VAL A 126 7.08 3.27 -0.93
CA VAL A 126 8.36 3.67 -1.54
C VAL A 126 8.15 4.01 -3.02
N LYS A 127 9.18 4.50 -3.69
CA LYS A 127 9.11 4.68 -5.15
C LYS A 127 8.92 3.33 -5.82
N PRO A 128 8.06 3.19 -6.85
CA PRO A 128 7.85 1.92 -7.56
C PRO A 128 9.14 1.29 -8.09
N THR A 129 10.08 2.14 -8.52
CA THR A 129 11.39 1.74 -9.05
C THR A 129 12.42 1.34 -8.00
N THR A 130 12.07 1.40 -6.71
CA THR A 130 12.99 1.03 -5.63
C THR A 130 13.42 -0.42 -5.79
N PRO A 131 14.74 -0.71 -5.82
CA PRO A 131 15.25 -2.07 -5.88
C PRO A 131 14.91 -2.87 -4.62
N PRO A 132 15.25 -4.17 -4.54
CA PRO A 132 15.13 -4.96 -3.32
C PRO A 132 15.70 -4.23 -2.11
N LEU A 133 14.95 -4.19 -1.01
CA LEU A 133 15.34 -3.47 0.20
C LEU A 133 16.24 -4.31 1.13
N ASN A 134 16.43 -5.60 0.82
CA ASN A 134 17.23 -6.55 1.61
C ASN A 134 16.80 -6.63 3.10
N LEU A 135 15.50 -6.47 3.34
CA LEU A 135 14.93 -6.54 4.69
C LEU A 135 14.49 -7.97 5.09
N GLY A 136 14.92 -8.97 4.31
CA GLY A 136 14.63 -10.40 4.50
C GLY A 136 13.50 -10.92 3.60
N ASP A 137 13.31 -12.24 3.61
CA ASP A 137 12.48 -12.95 2.61
C ASP A 137 10.97 -12.90 2.91
N ALA A 138 10.57 -12.50 4.11
CA ALA A 138 9.17 -12.45 4.52
C ALA A 138 8.51 -11.13 4.08
N GLN A 139 8.41 -10.92 2.75
CA GLN A 139 7.81 -9.71 2.20
C GLN A 139 6.77 -10.03 1.13
N TRP A 140 5.84 -9.06 0.95
CA TRP A 140 4.86 -9.04 -0.12
C TRP A 140 4.91 -7.68 -0.82
N ILE A 141 4.95 -7.65 -2.14
CA ILE A 141 5.10 -6.42 -2.94
C ILE A 141 3.84 -6.20 -3.76
N GLU A 142 3.32 -4.99 -3.76
CA GLU A 142 2.13 -4.58 -4.50
C GLU A 142 2.31 -3.22 -5.19
N TRP A 143 1.29 -2.81 -5.93
CA TRP A 143 1.17 -1.48 -6.53
C TRP A 143 2.38 -1.13 -7.41
N GLY A 144 2.75 -2.04 -8.30
CA GLY A 144 3.88 -1.83 -9.22
C GLY A 144 5.24 -1.71 -8.53
N GLY A 145 5.36 -2.23 -7.30
CA GLY A 145 6.56 -2.10 -6.49
C GLY A 145 6.52 -1.00 -5.44
N ALA A 146 5.47 -0.18 -5.38
CA ALA A 146 5.39 0.95 -4.46
C ALA A 146 5.02 0.57 -3.03
N VAL A 147 4.32 -0.53 -2.82
CA VAL A 147 3.94 -1.02 -1.50
C VAL A 147 4.73 -2.28 -1.17
N ARG A 148 5.39 -2.28 -0.02
CA ARG A 148 6.12 -3.42 0.53
C ARG A 148 5.54 -3.77 1.89
N TRP A 149 5.04 -4.99 2.03
CA TRP A 149 4.59 -5.54 3.29
C TRP A 149 5.68 -6.41 3.89
N LEU A 150 5.93 -6.28 5.18
CA LEU A 150 6.92 -7.05 5.93
C LEU A 150 6.25 -7.64 7.16
N ALA A 151 6.13 -8.96 7.20
CA ALA A 151 5.60 -9.71 8.34
C ALA A 151 6.77 -10.13 9.25
N ARG A 152 7.41 -9.14 9.90
CA ARG A 152 8.66 -9.36 10.63
C ARG A 152 8.89 -8.32 11.71
N ASP A 153 9.43 -8.77 12.83
CA ASP A 153 9.93 -7.89 13.89
C ASP A 153 11.35 -7.44 13.54
N LEU A 154 11.47 -6.19 13.13
CA LEU A 154 12.72 -5.51 12.84
C LEU A 154 12.76 -4.18 13.62
N PRO A 155 13.97 -3.72 14.01
CA PRO A 155 14.09 -2.40 14.62
C PRO A 155 13.47 -1.31 13.77
N VAL A 156 12.61 -0.49 14.39
CA VAL A 156 11.83 0.57 13.73
C VAL A 156 12.71 1.54 12.94
N ASN A 157 13.88 1.89 13.50
CA ASN A 157 14.83 2.78 12.85
C ASN A 157 15.36 2.21 11.52
N ILE A 158 15.64 0.90 11.44
CA ILE A 158 16.10 0.25 10.20
C ILE A 158 15.02 0.36 9.11
N LEU A 159 13.78 0.05 9.46
CA LEU A 159 12.66 0.12 8.52
C LEU A 159 12.38 1.54 8.03
N ARG A 160 12.39 2.51 8.94
CA ARG A 160 12.19 3.92 8.61
C ARG A 160 13.33 4.50 7.78
N GLU A 161 14.56 4.10 8.08
CA GLU A 161 15.73 4.51 7.31
C GLU A 161 15.70 3.91 5.89
N ALA A 162 15.42 2.62 5.75
CA ALA A 162 15.28 1.97 4.45
C ALA A 162 14.18 2.64 3.62
N ALA A 163 13.01 2.90 4.20
CA ALA A 163 11.92 3.58 3.51
C ALA A 163 12.30 5.03 3.12
N ARG A 164 12.96 5.78 4.00
CA ARG A 164 13.42 7.15 3.75
C ARG A 164 14.44 7.19 2.59
N ASN A 165 15.41 6.31 2.60
CA ASN A 165 16.41 6.20 1.54
C ASN A 165 15.78 5.84 0.19
N ALA A 166 14.67 5.09 0.21
CA ALA A 166 13.83 4.80 -0.95
C ALA A 166 12.85 5.95 -1.32
N GLY A 167 12.95 7.10 -0.64
CA GLY A 167 12.08 8.27 -0.87
C GLY A 167 10.64 8.08 -0.41
N GLY A 168 10.43 7.28 0.63
CA GLY A 168 9.13 6.92 1.14
C GLY A 168 9.03 6.93 2.67
N HIS A 169 8.10 6.13 3.20
CA HIS A 169 7.83 6.04 4.63
C HIS A 169 7.40 4.62 5.04
N ALA A 170 7.54 4.31 6.32
CA ALA A 170 7.11 3.06 6.93
C ALA A 170 5.99 3.31 7.95
N THR A 171 5.00 2.44 7.95
CA THR A 171 3.87 2.46 8.88
C THR A 171 3.76 1.12 9.59
N LEU A 172 3.63 1.12 10.90
CA LEU A 172 3.24 -0.06 11.68
C LEU A 172 1.75 -0.32 11.42
N PHE A 173 1.45 -1.33 10.61
CA PHE A 173 0.10 -1.58 10.14
C PHE A 173 -0.73 -2.46 11.09
N ARG A 174 -0.11 -3.49 11.66
CA ARG A 174 -0.72 -4.40 12.64
C ARG A 174 0.29 -4.83 13.69
N GLY A 175 -0.22 -5.17 14.87
CA GLY A 175 0.56 -5.74 15.95
C GLY A 175 1.43 -4.73 16.67
N GLY A 176 2.35 -5.26 17.46
CA GLY A 176 3.31 -4.49 18.22
C GLY A 176 2.97 -4.42 19.71
N MET A 177 4.01 -4.61 20.53
CA MET A 177 3.98 -4.34 21.98
C MET A 177 3.88 -2.83 22.21
N PRO A 178 3.41 -2.37 23.39
CA PRO A 178 3.38 -0.95 23.76
C PRO A 178 4.70 -0.21 23.51
N THR A 179 5.84 -0.89 23.60
CA THR A 179 7.17 -0.33 23.31
C THR A 179 7.39 0.02 21.84
N ALA A 180 6.83 -0.76 20.91
CA ALA A 180 6.89 -0.41 19.47
C ALA A 180 5.99 0.78 19.14
N ILE A 181 4.92 1.00 19.90
CA ILE A 181 4.02 2.14 19.78
C ILE A 181 4.67 3.40 20.34
N HIS A 182 5.63 3.30 21.26
CA HIS A 182 6.35 4.44 21.82
C HIS A 182 7.07 5.25 20.72
N ASP A 183 7.56 4.59 19.68
CA ASP A 183 8.18 5.23 18.51
C ASP A 183 7.15 5.74 17.49
N GLY A 184 5.86 5.56 17.77
CA GLY A 184 4.75 5.94 16.92
C GLY A 184 4.46 4.95 15.79
N VAL A 185 3.20 4.92 15.35
CA VAL A 185 2.71 4.08 14.25
C VAL A 185 3.24 4.56 12.91
N PHE A 186 3.30 5.87 12.72
CA PHE A 186 3.72 6.51 11.48
C PHE A 186 5.16 7.00 11.54
N THR A 187 5.80 7.13 10.38
CA THR A 187 7.11 7.79 10.28
C THR A 187 7.00 9.23 10.80
N PRO A 188 7.88 9.67 11.72
CA PRO A 188 7.88 11.05 12.22
C PRO A 188 7.97 12.07 11.09
N LEU A 189 7.21 13.14 11.21
CA LEU A 189 7.20 14.22 10.23
C LEU A 189 8.46 15.10 10.41
N ALA A 190 8.96 15.62 9.28
CA ALA A 190 9.96 16.69 9.33
C ALA A 190 9.35 17.95 10.02
N PRO A 191 10.14 18.80 10.70
CA PRO A 191 9.63 19.92 11.49
C PRO A 191 8.66 20.85 10.75
N ALA A 192 8.97 21.16 9.49
CA ALA A 192 8.10 22.01 8.67
C ALA A 192 6.74 21.34 8.38
N MET A 193 6.75 20.03 8.10
CA MET A 193 5.52 19.25 7.87
C MET A 193 4.71 19.11 9.16
N LEU A 194 5.37 18.92 10.30
CA LEU A 194 4.72 18.85 11.60
C LEU A 194 3.99 20.18 11.92
N THR A 195 4.64 21.30 11.68
CA THR A 195 4.03 22.63 11.83
C THR A 195 2.80 22.79 10.94
N LEU A 196 2.90 22.36 9.67
CA LEU A 196 1.77 22.41 8.74
C LEU A 196 0.59 21.57 9.22
N HIS A 197 0.85 20.35 9.69
CA HIS A 197 -0.20 19.47 10.21
C HIS A 197 -0.86 20.03 11.48
N ARG A 198 -0.09 20.60 12.40
CA ARG A 198 -0.63 21.29 13.58
C ARG A 198 -1.52 22.46 13.21
N ASN A 199 -1.09 23.31 12.27
CA ASN A 199 -1.88 24.43 11.79
C ASN A 199 -3.18 23.97 11.12
N LEU A 200 -3.10 22.89 10.34
CA LEU A 200 -4.26 22.27 9.71
C LEU A 200 -5.25 21.73 10.75
N LYS A 201 -4.75 20.97 11.72
CA LYS A 201 -5.56 20.48 12.85
C LYS A 201 -6.22 21.63 13.60
N GLN A 202 -5.48 22.65 13.98
CA GLN A 202 -6.02 23.83 14.68
C GLN A 202 -7.09 24.56 13.85
N ARG A 203 -6.94 24.58 12.52
CA ARG A 203 -7.91 25.25 11.64
C ARG A 203 -9.20 24.48 11.50
N PHE A 204 -9.16 23.14 11.41
CA PHE A 204 -10.32 22.27 11.24
C PHE A 204 -10.96 21.87 12.56
N ASP A 205 -10.17 21.68 13.59
CA ASP A 205 -10.60 21.24 14.93
C ASP A 205 -9.97 22.10 16.03
N PRO A 206 -10.36 23.37 16.14
CA PRO A 206 -9.77 24.29 17.12
C PRO A 206 -10.03 23.89 18.58
N LYS A 207 -11.01 23.01 18.81
CA LYS A 207 -11.36 22.49 20.15
C LYS A 207 -10.68 21.16 20.48
N GLY A 208 -9.95 20.55 19.53
CA GLY A 208 -9.26 19.27 19.72
C GLY A 208 -10.19 18.09 20.01
N ILE A 209 -11.39 18.07 19.42
CA ILE A 209 -12.44 17.06 19.70
C ILE A 209 -12.19 15.76 18.93
N PHE A 210 -11.66 15.86 17.69
CA PHE A 210 -11.61 14.75 16.76
C PHE A 210 -10.30 13.96 16.87
N ASN A 211 -10.40 12.70 17.30
CA ASN A 211 -9.36 11.68 17.28
C ASN A 211 -7.93 12.19 17.61
N HIS A 212 -7.81 12.98 18.70
CA HIS A 212 -6.53 13.50 19.16
C HIS A 212 -5.52 12.36 19.38
N GLY A 213 -4.27 12.55 18.93
CA GLY A 213 -3.20 11.56 19.04
C GLY A 213 -3.31 10.38 18.08
N ARG A 214 -4.31 10.32 17.18
CA ARG A 214 -4.51 9.18 16.27
C ARG A 214 -3.44 9.09 15.18
N LEU A 215 -3.01 10.21 14.64
CA LEU A 215 -1.94 10.28 13.62
C LEU A 215 -0.57 10.48 14.29
N TYR A 216 -0.49 11.49 15.12
CA TYR A 216 0.72 11.87 15.88
C TYR A 216 0.31 12.28 17.28
N PRO A 217 1.16 12.04 18.30
CA PRO A 217 0.82 12.29 19.71
C PRO A 217 0.36 13.73 20.00
N ASP A 218 0.84 14.70 19.24
CA ASP A 218 0.66 16.12 19.51
C ASP A 218 -0.66 16.71 18.97
N PHE A 219 -1.43 15.96 18.17
CA PHE A 219 -2.65 16.51 17.58
C PHE A 219 -3.67 15.47 17.05
#